data_4f1ab63d3bcd4016480e80563406bd1f
#
_entry.id   4f1ab63d3bcd4016480e80563406bd1f
#
_cell.length_a   1.000
_cell.length_b   1.000
_cell.length_c   1.000
_cell.angle_alpha   90.00
_cell.angle_beta   90.00
_cell.angle_gamma   90.00
#
_symmetry.space_group_name_H-M   'P 1'
#
loop_
_entity.id
_entity.type
_entity.pdbx_description
1 polymer ?
#
loop_
_entity_poly.entity_id
_entity_poly.type
_entity_poly.pdbx_seq_one_letter_code
_entity_poly.pdbx_strand_id
1 'polypeptide(L)'
;MRRAQSILLFGEDALLLFALLWGSLTSFLSAFGLEVSLPVLTAALALLALAGTGLCRLRPPWSPLLPLALIFPWVWGVWLWWERLLPAWAAVQCAVVNAYAELFPGIGAIMPVMELTPAQWTRVLTLGVLVFGILLTLLLGLTALFARSFWGTLVLTLSLLLPGLVITRPPGLLPLLVLLWAWAVLLLTSLPPKRGSQAGR
;
A
#
# COMPACT_ATOMS: atom_id res chain seq x y z
N MET A 1 27.45 -11.81 16.71
CA MET A 1 26.66 -10.58 16.99
C MET A 1 26.20 -9.83 15.74
N ARG A 2 27.03 -9.52 14.74
CA ARG A 2 26.62 -8.75 13.53
C ARG A 2 25.49 -9.37 12.70
N ARG A 3 25.44 -10.72 12.54
CA ARG A 3 24.37 -11.40 11.79
C ARG A 3 23.00 -11.28 12.47
N ALA A 4 22.94 -11.43 13.79
CA ALA A 4 21.68 -11.31 14.53
C ALA A 4 21.11 -9.88 14.44
N GLN A 5 21.95 -8.85 14.53
CA GLN A 5 21.51 -7.47 14.36
C GLN A 5 21.00 -7.19 12.94
N SER A 6 21.63 -7.75 11.90
CA SER A 6 21.14 -7.54 10.53
C SER A 6 19.80 -8.22 10.26
N ILE A 7 19.51 -9.37 10.90
CA ILE A 7 18.22 -10.07 10.81
C ILE A 7 17.14 -9.27 11.53
N LEU A 8 17.42 -8.76 12.73
CA LEU A 8 16.46 -7.94 13.48
C LEU A 8 16.06 -6.68 12.69
N LEU A 9 17.04 -5.93 12.19
CA LEU A 9 16.78 -4.75 11.38
C LEU A 9 16.00 -5.07 10.09
N PHE A 10 16.24 -6.24 9.47
CA PHE A 10 15.46 -6.71 8.33
C PHE A 10 14.01 -6.96 8.72
N GLY A 11 13.77 -7.60 9.86
CA GLY A 11 12.43 -7.86 10.36
C GLY A 11 11.66 -6.57 10.68
N GLU A 12 12.33 -5.58 11.28
CA GLU A 12 11.73 -4.27 11.59
C GLU A 12 11.31 -3.54 10.30
N ASP A 13 12.17 -3.46 9.29
CA ASP A 13 11.88 -2.83 8.00
C ASP A 13 10.73 -3.56 7.27
N ALA A 14 10.74 -4.91 7.29
CA ALA A 14 9.69 -5.71 6.67
C ALA A 14 8.35 -5.54 7.38
N LEU A 15 8.34 -5.48 8.70
CA LEU A 15 7.13 -5.23 9.49
C LEU A 15 6.57 -3.83 9.22
N LEU A 16 7.44 -2.82 9.16
CA LEU A 16 7.04 -1.46 8.84
C LEU A 16 6.43 -1.37 7.44
N LEU A 17 7.07 -1.96 6.44
CA LEU A 17 6.58 -1.98 5.06
C LEU A 17 5.24 -2.75 4.96
N PHE A 18 5.12 -3.89 5.66
CA PHE A 18 3.87 -4.64 5.75
C PHE A 18 2.76 -3.81 6.38
N ALA A 19 3.02 -3.14 7.50
CA ALA A 19 2.03 -2.31 8.18
C ALA A 19 1.53 -1.14 7.32
N LEU A 20 2.43 -0.50 6.57
CA LEU A 20 2.09 0.56 5.61
C LEU A 20 1.22 0.02 4.46
N LEU A 21 1.61 -1.11 3.86
CA LEU A 21 0.88 -1.76 2.76
C LEU A 21 -0.50 -2.24 3.21
N TRP A 22 -0.51 -3.06 4.26
CA TRP A 22 -1.75 -3.66 4.77
C TRP A 22 -2.68 -2.60 5.32
N GLY A 23 -2.16 -1.67 6.12
CA GLY A 23 -2.95 -0.59 6.71
C GLY A 23 -3.58 0.32 5.65
N SER A 24 -2.83 0.76 4.63
CA SER A 24 -3.36 1.65 3.59
C SER A 24 -4.38 0.96 2.68
N LEU A 25 -4.07 -0.26 2.19
CA LEU A 25 -4.97 -1.00 1.28
C LEU A 25 -6.25 -1.45 1.98
N THR A 26 -6.15 -2.03 3.18
CA THR A 26 -7.34 -2.50 3.91
C THR A 26 -8.19 -1.33 4.43
N SER A 27 -7.59 -0.18 4.73
CA SER A 27 -8.33 1.05 5.04
C SER A 27 -9.16 1.51 3.84
N PHE A 28 -8.57 1.54 2.64
CA PHE A 28 -9.29 1.86 1.40
C PHE A 28 -10.42 0.86 1.15
N LEU A 29 -10.12 -0.44 1.17
CA LEU A 29 -11.12 -1.49 0.91
C LEU A 29 -12.29 -1.42 1.88
N SER A 30 -12.01 -1.20 3.17
CA SER A 30 -13.06 -1.10 4.20
C SER A 30 -13.92 0.15 4.06
N ALA A 31 -13.35 1.28 3.64
CA ALA A 31 -14.08 2.52 3.42
C ALA A 31 -15.12 2.40 2.28
N PHE A 32 -14.81 1.61 1.25
CA PHE A 32 -15.69 1.40 0.10
C PHE A 32 -16.47 0.07 0.14
N GLY A 33 -16.36 -0.71 1.22
CA GLY A 33 -17.06 -1.99 1.37
C GLY A 33 -16.67 -3.03 0.32
N LEU A 34 -15.43 -2.98 -0.17
CA LEU A 34 -14.93 -3.91 -1.18
C LEU A 34 -14.57 -5.26 -0.55
N GLU A 35 -15.30 -6.31 -0.93
CA GLU A 35 -15.09 -7.66 -0.42
C GLU A 35 -13.93 -8.36 -1.11
N VAL A 36 -12.85 -8.56 -0.38
CA VAL A 36 -11.65 -9.30 -0.82
C VAL A 36 -11.37 -10.48 0.11
N SER A 37 -10.61 -11.45 -0.38
CA SER A 37 -10.11 -12.54 0.48
C SER A 37 -9.01 -12.03 1.40
N LEU A 38 -9.39 -11.56 2.61
CA LEU A 38 -8.44 -11.01 3.60
C LEU A 38 -7.25 -11.94 3.90
N PRO A 39 -7.43 -13.27 4.12
CA PRO A 39 -6.28 -14.13 4.41
C PRO A 39 -5.31 -14.21 3.23
N VAL A 40 -5.81 -14.30 1.99
CA VAL A 40 -4.98 -14.33 0.78
C VAL A 40 -4.25 -13.00 0.61
N LEU A 41 -4.97 -11.89 0.76
CA LEU A 41 -4.41 -10.53 0.68
C LEU A 41 -3.31 -10.34 1.73
N THR A 42 -3.58 -10.66 2.99
CA THR A 42 -2.62 -10.50 4.09
C THR A 42 -1.35 -11.33 3.87
N ALA A 43 -1.49 -12.60 3.49
CA ALA A 43 -0.35 -13.47 3.21
C ALA A 43 0.49 -12.94 2.03
N ALA A 44 -0.16 -12.52 0.94
CA ALA A 44 0.53 -11.99 -0.23
C ALA A 44 1.22 -10.65 0.07
N LEU A 45 0.58 -9.74 0.81
CA LEU A 45 1.21 -8.47 1.22
C LEU A 45 2.40 -8.69 2.16
N ALA A 46 2.36 -9.71 3.03
CA ALA A 46 3.50 -10.08 3.86
C ALA A 46 4.68 -10.56 3.00
N LEU A 47 4.42 -11.40 1.99
CA LEU A 47 5.45 -11.83 1.04
C LEU A 47 6.01 -10.66 0.21
N LEU A 48 5.15 -9.75 -0.24
CA LEU A 48 5.55 -8.54 -0.95
C LEU A 48 6.40 -7.61 -0.06
N ALA A 49 6.06 -7.46 1.21
CA ALA A 49 6.84 -6.67 2.16
C ALA A 49 8.23 -7.27 2.38
N LEU A 50 8.33 -8.59 2.54
CA LEU A 50 9.62 -9.29 2.65
C LEU A 50 10.46 -9.12 1.38
N ALA A 51 9.85 -9.33 0.20
CA ALA A 51 10.53 -9.16 -1.08
C ALA A 51 10.98 -7.70 -1.30
N GLY A 52 10.10 -6.72 -1.03
CA GLY A 52 10.39 -5.29 -1.15
C GLY A 52 11.53 -4.86 -0.23
N THR A 53 11.53 -5.34 1.02
CA THR A 53 12.63 -5.08 1.97
C THR A 53 13.94 -5.70 1.48
N GLY A 54 13.88 -6.93 0.94
CA GLY A 54 15.04 -7.58 0.33
C GLY A 54 15.64 -6.77 -0.82
N LEU A 55 14.78 -6.27 -1.72
CA LEU A 55 15.18 -5.42 -2.84
C LEU A 55 15.84 -4.12 -2.38
N CYS A 56 15.27 -3.44 -1.38
CA CYS A 56 15.80 -2.18 -0.86
C CYS A 56 17.15 -2.35 -0.12
N ARG A 57 17.49 -3.56 0.33
CA ARG A 57 18.76 -3.87 1.01
C ARG A 57 19.86 -4.37 0.09
N LEU A 58 19.64 -4.44 -1.19
CA LEU A 58 20.70 -4.73 -2.16
C LEU A 58 21.78 -3.65 -2.09
N ARG A 59 23.02 -4.06 -2.36
CA ARG A 59 24.17 -3.16 -2.23
C ARG A 59 24.10 -2.01 -3.24
N PRO A 60 24.47 -0.77 -2.84
CA PRO A 60 24.67 0.34 -3.78
C PRO A 60 25.66 -0.08 -4.90
N PRO A 61 25.50 0.47 -6.14
CA PRO A 61 24.60 1.54 -6.57
C PRO A 61 23.20 1.11 -7.02
N TRP A 62 22.89 -0.19 -7.00
CA TRP A 62 21.70 -0.76 -7.62
C TRP A 62 20.43 -0.66 -6.76
N SER A 63 20.56 -0.42 -5.44
CA SER A 63 19.42 -0.44 -4.52
C SER A 63 18.26 0.49 -4.88
N PRO A 64 18.45 1.77 -5.34
CA PRO A 64 17.34 2.61 -5.75
C PRO A 64 16.90 2.37 -7.20
N LEU A 65 17.83 1.94 -8.07
CA LEU A 65 17.55 1.74 -9.49
C LEU A 65 16.70 0.49 -9.73
N LEU A 66 16.87 -0.55 -8.91
CA LEU A 66 16.17 -1.81 -9.10
C LEU A 66 14.65 -1.69 -8.89
N PRO A 67 14.11 -1.08 -7.81
CA PRO A 67 12.68 -0.83 -7.67
C PRO A 67 12.12 0.01 -8.83
N LEU A 68 12.85 1.04 -9.28
CA LEU A 68 12.46 1.85 -10.43
C LEU A 68 12.43 1.04 -11.74
N ALA A 69 13.45 0.22 -11.97
CA ALA A 69 13.50 -0.65 -13.14
C ALA A 69 12.36 -1.69 -13.15
N LEU A 70 11.90 -2.15 -11.97
CA LEU A 70 10.80 -3.09 -11.85
C LEU A 70 9.42 -2.47 -12.11
N ILE A 71 9.28 -1.14 -12.09
CA ILE A 71 8.05 -0.47 -12.49
C ILE A 71 7.76 -0.73 -13.97
N PHE A 72 8.78 -0.76 -14.82
CA PHE A 72 8.60 -0.99 -16.26
C PHE A 72 7.99 -2.37 -16.57
N PRO A 73 8.56 -3.51 -16.15
CA PRO A 73 7.94 -4.82 -16.36
C PRO A 73 6.58 -4.96 -15.64
N TRP A 74 6.35 -4.23 -14.53
CA TRP A 74 5.03 -4.17 -13.90
C TRP A 74 4.00 -3.50 -14.83
N VAL A 75 4.30 -2.33 -15.39
CA VAL A 75 3.42 -1.64 -16.37
C VAL A 75 3.17 -2.53 -17.58
N TRP A 76 4.21 -3.18 -18.10
CA TRP A 76 4.11 -4.12 -19.21
C TRP A 76 3.21 -5.31 -18.86
N GLY A 77 3.37 -5.90 -17.67
CA GLY A 77 2.53 -6.99 -17.17
C GLY A 77 1.06 -6.57 -17.02
N VAL A 78 0.79 -5.38 -16.47
CA VAL A 78 -0.56 -4.83 -16.38
C VAL A 78 -1.17 -4.65 -17.77
N TRP A 79 -0.41 -4.16 -18.73
CA TRP A 79 -0.87 -3.98 -20.11
C TRP A 79 -1.21 -5.32 -20.79
N LEU A 80 -0.37 -6.35 -20.63
CA LEU A 80 -0.62 -7.69 -21.17
C LEU A 80 -1.84 -8.39 -20.54
N TRP A 81 -2.11 -8.11 -19.27
CA TRP A 81 -3.19 -8.74 -18.51
C TRP A 81 -4.39 -7.81 -18.31
N TRP A 82 -4.45 -6.71 -19.07
CA TRP A 82 -5.46 -5.67 -18.95
C TRP A 82 -6.89 -6.21 -18.96
N GLU A 83 -7.21 -7.09 -19.92
CA GLU A 83 -8.55 -7.68 -20.04
C GLU A 83 -8.99 -8.46 -18.79
N ARG A 84 -8.04 -9.11 -18.08
CA ARG A 84 -8.31 -9.83 -16.84
C ARG A 84 -8.41 -8.91 -15.63
N LEU A 85 -7.77 -7.77 -15.68
CA LEU A 85 -7.77 -6.77 -14.60
C LEU A 85 -8.93 -5.76 -14.74
N LEU A 86 -9.47 -5.62 -15.95
CA LEU A 86 -10.55 -4.70 -16.25
C LEU A 86 -11.78 -4.86 -15.33
N PRO A 87 -12.25 -6.10 -15.01
CA PRO A 87 -13.37 -6.27 -14.09
C PRO A 87 -13.06 -5.76 -12.67
N ALA A 88 -11.82 -5.96 -12.17
CA ALA A 88 -11.39 -5.45 -10.87
C ALA A 88 -11.41 -3.92 -10.86
N TRP A 89 -10.89 -3.30 -11.90
CA TRP A 89 -10.88 -1.85 -12.06
C TRP A 89 -12.28 -1.29 -12.12
N ALA A 90 -13.15 -1.88 -12.95
CA ALA A 90 -14.55 -1.49 -13.05
C ALA A 90 -15.29 -1.59 -11.71
N ALA A 91 -15.04 -2.66 -10.93
CA ALA A 91 -15.64 -2.84 -9.62
C ALA A 91 -15.21 -1.74 -8.62
N VAL A 92 -13.92 -1.41 -8.59
CA VAL A 92 -13.41 -0.32 -7.74
C VAL A 92 -14.01 1.02 -8.18
N GLN A 93 -14.05 1.31 -9.48
CA GLN A 93 -14.69 2.53 -9.99
C GLN A 93 -16.16 2.62 -9.62
N CYS A 94 -16.93 1.53 -9.82
CA CYS A 94 -18.34 1.49 -9.45
C CYS A 94 -18.54 1.74 -7.95
N ALA A 95 -17.75 1.09 -7.08
CA ALA A 95 -17.85 1.27 -5.65
C ALA A 95 -17.53 2.71 -5.22
N VAL A 96 -16.47 3.30 -5.77
CA VAL A 96 -16.09 4.68 -5.47
C VAL A 96 -17.15 5.66 -6.00
N VAL A 97 -17.52 5.57 -7.29
CA VAL A 97 -18.49 6.50 -7.90
C VAL A 97 -19.85 6.41 -7.22
N ASN A 98 -20.35 5.21 -6.92
CA ASN A 98 -21.63 5.03 -6.23
C ASN A 98 -21.59 5.61 -4.81
N ALA A 99 -20.47 5.46 -4.10
CA ALA A 99 -20.30 6.09 -2.80
C ALA A 99 -20.32 7.62 -2.87
N TYR A 100 -19.77 8.22 -3.93
CA TYR A 100 -19.87 9.65 -4.18
C TYR A 100 -21.27 10.07 -4.63
N ALA A 101 -21.97 9.26 -5.45
CA ALA A 101 -23.32 9.55 -5.92
C ALA A 101 -24.35 9.62 -4.78
N GLU A 102 -24.14 8.87 -3.68
CA GLU A 102 -25.00 8.96 -2.48
C GLU A 102 -24.95 10.35 -1.82
N LEU A 103 -23.80 11.04 -1.88
CA LEU A 103 -23.60 12.34 -1.26
C LEU A 103 -23.83 13.51 -2.22
N PHE A 104 -23.59 13.29 -3.50
CA PHE A 104 -23.66 14.33 -4.53
C PHE A 104 -24.72 13.96 -5.57
N PRO A 105 -25.97 14.48 -5.45
CA PRO A 105 -27.09 14.11 -6.32
C PRO A 105 -26.88 14.37 -7.82
N GLY A 106 -25.86 15.14 -8.19
CA GLY A 106 -25.48 15.36 -9.60
C GLY A 106 -24.63 14.27 -10.23
N ILE A 107 -24.15 13.30 -9.44
CA ILE A 107 -23.35 12.17 -9.92
C ILE A 107 -24.29 10.99 -10.15
N GLY A 108 -24.41 10.52 -11.40
CA GLY A 108 -25.20 9.32 -11.71
C GLY A 108 -24.53 8.06 -11.16
N ALA A 109 -25.33 7.17 -10.55
CA ALA A 109 -24.84 5.84 -10.15
C ALA A 109 -24.48 5.01 -11.37
N ILE A 110 -23.40 4.25 -11.28
CA ILE A 110 -22.90 3.37 -12.35
C ILE A 110 -23.19 1.93 -11.96
N MET A 111 -23.76 1.15 -12.88
CA MET A 111 -23.91 -0.30 -12.69
C MET A 111 -22.71 -1.05 -13.29
N PRO A 112 -22.23 -2.10 -12.64
CA PRO A 112 -21.18 -2.94 -13.22
C PRO A 112 -21.71 -3.63 -14.49
N VAL A 113 -20.97 -3.52 -15.58
CA VAL A 113 -21.35 -4.06 -16.91
C VAL A 113 -21.23 -5.59 -16.97
N MET A 114 -20.63 -6.23 -15.98
CA MET A 114 -20.37 -7.66 -15.99
C MET A 114 -21.18 -8.40 -14.92
N GLU A 115 -21.93 -9.43 -15.35
CA GLU A 115 -22.62 -10.37 -14.46
C GLU A 115 -21.63 -11.43 -13.95
N LEU A 116 -20.97 -11.13 -12.83
CA LEU A 116 -20.07 -12.08 -12.13
C LEU A 116 -20.75 -12.58 -10.86
N THR A 117 -20.48 -13.84 -10.50
CA THR A 117 -20.91 -14.37 -9.20
C THR A 117 -20.13 -13.70 -8.06
N PRO A 118 -20.67 -13.61 -6.82
CA PRO A 118 -19.97 -12.99 -5.70
C PRO A 118 -18.57 -13.57 -5.45
N ALA A 119 -18.41 -14.89 -5.60
CA ALA A 119 -17.13 -15.54 -5.46
C ALA A 119 -16.11 -15.15 -6.55
N GLN A 120 -16.59 -14.92 -7.77
CA GLN A 120 -15.74 -14.42 -8.87
C GLN A 120 -15.34 -12.97 -8.62
N TRP A 121 -16.25 -12.13 -8.14
CA TRP A 121 -15.97 -10.75 -7.74
C TRP A 121 -14.87 -10.68 -6.70
N THR A 122 -14.98 -11.44 -5.61
CA THR A 122 -13.95 -11.48 -4.55
C THR A 122 -12.58 -11.89 -5.09
N ARG A 123 -12.53 -12.88 -6.00
CA ARG A 123 -11.26 -13.32 -6.60
C ARG A 123 -10.65 -12.26 -7.50
N VAL A 124 -11.45 -11.67 -8.38
CA VAL A 124 -11.00 -10.64 -9.33
C VAL A 124 -10.52 -9.40 -8.58
N LEU A 125 -11.27 -8.93 -7.57
CA LEU A 125 -10.89 -7.82 -6.71
C LEU A 125 -9.59 -8.11 -5.96
N THR A 126 -9.47 -9.29 -5.35
CA THR A 126 -8.25 -9.68 -4.63
C THR A 126 -7.03 -9.64 -5.57
N LEU A 127 -7.16 -10.14 -6.79
CA LEU A 127 -6.10 -10.13 -7.78
C LEU A 127 -5.73 -8.71 -8.21
N GLY A 128 -6.73 -7.86 -8.50
CA GLY A 128 -6.50 -6.45 -8.87
C GLY A 128 -5.79 -5.67 -7.75
N VAL A 129 -6.23 -5.86 -6.49
CA VAL A 129 -5.60 -5.24 -5.32
C VAL A 129 -4.17 -5.74 -5.13
N LEU A 130 -3.88 -7.02 -5.39
CA LEU A 130 -2.51 -7.55 -5.31
C LEU A 130 -1.59 -6.96 -6.38
N VAL A 131 -2.08 -6.85 -7.61
CA VAL A 131 -1.32 -6.20 -8.70
C VAL A 131 -1.00 -4.74 -8.36
N PHE A 132 -1.97 -4.01 -7.82
CA PHE A 132 -1.73 -2.65 -7.31
C PHE A 132 -0.79 -2.65 -6.10
N GLY A 133 -0.91 -3.64 -5.22
CA GLY A 133 -0.05 -3.85 -4.06
C GLY A 133 1.43 -4.01 -4.42
N ILE A 134 1.75 -4.63 -5.57
CA ILE A 134 3.13 -4.72 -6.07
C ILE A 134 3.70 -3.32 -6.34
N LEU A 135 2.97 -2.48 -7.08
CA LEU A 135 3.40 -1.11 -7.35
C LEU A 135 3.57 -0.31 -6.06
N LEU A 136 2.59 -0.41 -5.17
CA LEU A 136 2.63 0.27 -3.88
C LEU A 136 3.82 -0.19 -3.04
N THR A 137 4.17 -1.49 -3.08
CA THR A 137 5.36 -2.03 -2.40
C THR A 137 6.65 -1.41 -2.92
N LEU A 138 6.79 -1.26 -4.24
CA LEU A 138 7.96 -0.63 -4.85
C LEU A 138 8.08 0.84 -4.45
N LEU A 139 6.97 1.58 -4.50
CA LEU A 139 6.94 3.01 -4.14
C LEU A 139 7.16 3.24 -2.64
N LEU A 140 6.52 2.46 -1.78
CA LEU A 140 6.73 2.54 -0.32
C LEU A 140 8.12 2.07 0.07
N GLY A 141 8.66 1.04 -0.59
CA GLY A 141 10.05 0.63 -0.39
C GLY A 141 11.04 1.75 -0.69
N LEU A 142 10.83 2.49 -1.79
CA LEU A 142 11.65 3.65 -2.13
C LEU A 142 11.51 4.79 -1.13
N THR A 143 10.29 5.13 -0.72
CA THR A 143 10.05 6.29 0.14
C THR A 143 10.31 6.01 1.62
N ALA A 144 9.82 4.87 2.14
CA ALA A 144 9.92 4.54 3.55
C ALA A 144 11.26 3.91 3.93
N LEU A 145 11.78 2.98 3.12
CA LEU A 145 12.99 2.23 3.49
C LEU A 145 14.25 2.85 2.92
N PHE A 146 14.24 3.24 1.65
CA PHE A 146 15.43 3.80 1.01
C PHE A 146 15.62 5.28 1.34
N ALA A 147 14.63 6.13 1.02
CA ALA A 147 14.71 7.57 1.28
C ALA A 147 14.44 7.94 2.75
N ARG A 148 13.86 7.04 3.53
CA ARG A 148 13.38 7.28 4.90
C ARG A 148 12.60 8.59 5.03
N SER A 149 11.81 8.89 4.01
CA SER A 149 11.02 10.10 3.91
C SER A 149 9.63 9.89 4.49
N PHE A 150 9.38 10.47 5.65
CA PHE A 150 8.05 10.47 6.25
C PHE A 150 7.01 11.11 5.32
N TRP A 151 7.33 12.29 4.77
CA TRP A 151 6.40 13.03 3.89
C TRP A 151 6.07 12.28 2.60
N GLY A 152 7.04 11.66 1.94
CA GLY A 152 6.80 10.87 0.74
C GLY A 152 5.89 9.68 1.02
N THR A 153 6.13 8.97 2.12
CA THR A 153 5.31 7.83 2.55
C THR A 153 3.90 8.28 2.95
N LEU A 154 3.78 9.41 3.68
CA LEU A 154 2.51 9.99 4.06
C LEU A 154 1.65 10.33 2.84
N VAL A 155 2.22 11.02 1.85
CA VAL A 155 1.51 11.39 0.62
C VAL A 155 1.01 10.15 -0.12
N LEU A 156 1.84 9.12 -0.27
CA LEU A 156 1.45 7.88 -0.95
C LEU A 156 0.30 7.15 -0.23
N THR A 157 0.38 7.00 1.08
CA THR A 157 -0.64 6.29 1.86
C THR A 157 -1.89 7.13 2.05
N LEU A 158 -1.76 8.44 2.23
CA LEU A 158 -2.87 9.37 2.38
C LEU A 158 -3.69 9.47 1.08
N SER A 159 -3.06 9.37 -0.10
CA SER A 159 -3.76 9.38 -1.38
C SER A 159 -4.80 8.25 -1.50
N LEU A 160 -4.58 7.12 -0.83
CA LEU A 160 -5.53 6.01 -0.75
C LEU A 160 -6.66 6.26 0.26
N LEU A 161 -6.39 7.01 1.32
CA LEU A 161 -7.39 7.33 2.34
C LEU A 161 -8.30 8.49 1.93
N LEU A 162 -7.76 9.46 1.19
CA LEU A 162 -8.46 10.69 0.83
C LEU A 162 -9.85 10.46 0.20
N PRO A 163 -10.02 9.55 -0.77
CA PRO A 163 -11.34 9.32 -1.39
C PRO A 163 -12.41 8.95 -0.36
N GLY A 164 -12.08 8.08 0.62
CA GLY A 164 -13.00 7.70 1.69
C GLY A 164 -13.27 8.84 2.67
N LEU A 165 -12.22 9.58 3.06
CA LEU A 165 -12.34 10.70 4.00
C LEU A 165 -13.17 11.85 3.43
N VAL A 166 -13.06 12.16 2.15
CA VAL A 166 -13.85 13.22 1.47
C VAL A 166 -15.34 12.93 1.55
N ILE A 167 -15.74 11.67 1.47
CA ILE A 167 -17.15 11.25 1.55
C ILE A 167 -17.57 10.85 2.97
N THR A 168 -16.78 11.21 3.99
CA THR A 168 -17.06 10.88 5.41
C THR A 168 -17.28 9.39 5.70
N ARG A 169 -16.77 8.50 4.84
CA ARG A 169 -16.73 7.05 5.09
C ARG A 169 -15.45 6.70 5.83
N PRO A 170 -15.51 6.48 7.15
CA PRO A 170 -14.32 6.18 7.92
C PRO A 170 -13.77 4.79 7.52
N PRO A 171 -12.44 4.65 7.39
CA PRO A 171 -11.83 3.35 7.24
C PRO A 171 -12.05 2.49 8.48
N GLY A 172 -11.89 1.18 8.34
CA GLY A 172 -11.95 0.26 9.48
C GLY A 172 -10.96 0.67 10.58
N LEU A 173 -11.38 0.59 11.84
CA LEU A 173 -10.57 1.05 12.98
C LEU A 173 -9.21 0.34 13.05
N LEU A 174 -9.17 -0.97 12.88
CA LEU A 174 -7.94 -1.76 13.00
C LEU A 174 -6.92 -1.40 11.91
N PRO A 175 -7.26 -1.36 10.60
CA PRO A 175 -6.33 -0.93 9.57
C PRO A 175 -5.80 0.49 9.78
N LEU A 176 -6.66 1.39 10.23
CA LEU A 176 -6.27 2.78 10.51
C LEU A 176 -5.27 2.86 11.66
N LEU A 177 -5.48 2.12 12.75
CA LEU A 177 -4.55 2.08 13.89
C LEU A 177 -3.18 1.52 13.48
N VAL A 178 -3.16 0.45 12.67
CA VAL A 178 -1.92 -0.11 12.15
C VAL A 178 -1.16 0.91 11.28
N LEU A 179 -1.88 1.64 10.45
CA LEU A 179 -1.28 2.67 9.60
C LEU A 179 -0.74 3.86 10.42
N LEU A 180 -1.49 4.33 11.42
CA LEU A 180 -1.06 5.39 12.32
C LEU A 180 0.17 4.98 13.12
N TRP A 181 0.22 3.73 13.60
CA TRP A 181 1.40 3.16 14.23
C TRP A 181 2.62 3.19 13.30
N ALA A 182 2.44 2.74 12.05
CA ALA A 182 3.52 2.74 11.06
C ALA A 182 4.04 4.17 10.76
N TRP A 183 3.14 5.16 10.67
CA TRP A 183 3.52 6.57 10.50
C TRP A 183 4.27 7.11 11.72
N ALA A 184 3.85 6.76 12.94
CA ALA A 184 4.54 7.18 14.16
C ALA A 184 5.97 6.60 14.22
N VAL A 185 6.13 5.32 13.90
CA VAL A 185 7.45 4.66 13.82
C VAL A 185 8.33 5.35 12.78
N LEU A 186 7.79 5.60 11.58
CA LEU A 186 8.54 6.25 10.50
C LEU A 186 8.92 7.69 10.87
N LEU A 187 8.03 8.43 11.51
CA LEU A 187 8.31 9.78 11.99
C LEU A 187 9.46 9.79 12.99
N LEU A 188 9.41 8.89 13.98
CA LEU A 188 10.45 8.78 15.00
C LEU A 188 11.81 8.39 14.40
N THR A 189 11.83 7.52 13.39
CA THR A 189 13.06 7.08 12.74
C THR A 189 13.60 8.08 11.71
N SER A 190 12.77 8.99 11.21
CA SER A 190 13.16 10.05 10.26
C SER A 190 13.73 11.30 10.96
N LEU A 191 13.50 11.45 12.27
CA LEU A 191 14.05 12.57 13.01
C LEU A 191 15.57 12.43 13.15
N PRO A 192 16.36 13.47 12.84
CA PRO A 192 17.80 13.43 13.05
C PRO A 192 18.09 13.20 14.54
N PRO A 193 19.07 12.33 14.87
CA PRO A 193 19.47 12.17 16.27
C PRO A 193 19.83 13.54 16.84
N LYS A 194 19.21 13.91 17.96
CA LYS A 194 19.57 15.15 18.67
C LYS A 194 21.09 15.12 18.83
N ARG A 195 21.80 16.03 18.15
CA ARG A 195 23.22 16.30 18.44
C ARG A 195 23.27 16.66 19.92
N GLY A 196 23.58 15.65 20.73
CA GLY A 196 23.83 15.84 22.14
C GLY A 196 24.89 16.91 22.26
N SER A 197 24.56 17.92 23.04
CA SER A 197 25.45 18.98 23.53
C SER A 197 26.86 18.46 23.81
N GLN A 198 27.71 18.42 22.81
CA GLN A 198 29.17 18.44 23.02
C GLN A 198 29.61 19.92 23.07
N ALA A 199 28.96 20.69 23.92
CA ALA A 199 29.50 21.96 24.43
C ALA A 199 29.96 21.69 25.85
N GLY A 200 31.23 21.38 26.00
CA GLY A 200 31.83 21.30 27.33
C GLY A 200 32.85 20.17 27.50
N ARG A 201 33.98 20.22 26.76
CA ARG A 201 35.29 19.82 27.30
C ARG A 201 36.39 20.43 26.43
#